data_95cdcdac130220b2104f5d13452cfe18
#
_entry.id   95cdcdac130220b2104f5d13452cfe18
#
_cell.length_a   1.000
_cell.length_b   1.000
_cell.length_c   1.000
_cell.angle_alpha   90.00
_cell.angle_beta   90.00
_cell.angle_gamma   90.00
#
_symmetry.space_group_name_H-M   'P 1'
#
loop_
_entity.id
_entity.type
_entity.pdbx_description
1 polymer ?
#
loop_
_entity_poly.entity_id
_entity_poly.type
_entity_poly.pdbx_seq_one_letter_code
_entity_poly.pdbx_strand_id
1 'polypeptide(L)'
;MVDQLFIGACGISAEGATSPDEEEAFLKKKMISRARQVILLADRSKFEKTFLHKVCDITDFDVIITDTQPDDTVMKKIIENNIHLIVTELEGESE
;
A
#
# COMPACT_ATOMS: atom_id res chain seq x y z
N MET A 1 15.19 -14.49 -3.53
CA MET A 1 13.78 -14.18 -3.31
C MET A 1 13.52 -13.91 -1.85
N VAL A 2 12.70 -12.90 -1.56
CA VAL A 2 12.40 -12.50 -0.21
C VAL A 2 11.03 -13.10 0.17
N ASP A 3 10.91 -13.65 1.37
CA ASP A 3 9.63 -14.22 1.78
C ASP A 3 8.58 -13.16 2.02
N GLN A 4 8.89 -12.15 2.83
CA GLN A 4 7.96 -11.08 3.13
C GLN A 4 8.64 -9.74 2.92
N LEU A 5 7.92 -8.84 2.28
CA LEU A 5 8.39 -7.49 2.07
C LEU A 5 7.41 -6.53 2.71
N PHE A 6 7.89 -5.73 3.67
CA PHE A 6 7.11 -4.65 4.26
C PHE A 6 7.49 -3.38 3.54
N ILE A 7 6.52 -2.70 2.97
CA ILE A 7 6.82 -1.56 2.13
C ILE A 7 5.83 -0.42 2.38
N GLY A 8 6.34 0.80 2.31
CA GLY A 8 5.49 1.98 2.37
C GLY A 8 5.28 2.54 0.99
N ALA A 9 4.36 3.49 0.87
CA ALA A 9 4.10 4.17 -0.39
C ALA A 9 3.73 5.61 -0.10
N CYS A 10 4.01 6.48 -1.07
CA CYS A 10 3.70 7.89 -0.91
C CYS A 10 2.24 8.19 -1.19
N GLY A 11 1.65 7.47 -2.13
CA GLY A 11 0.23 7.64 -2.45
C GLY A 11 -0.40 6.31 -2.78
N ILE A 12 -1.66 6.14 -2.37
CA ILE A 12 -2.39 4.91 -2.58
C ILE A 12 -3.80 5.22 -3.05
N SER A 13 -4.22 4.52 -4.09
CA SER A 13 -5.58 4.64 -4.60
C SER A 13 -6.08 3.26 -4.96
N ALA A 14 -7.31 3.20 -5.46
CA ALA A 14 -7.89 1.93 -5.90
C ALA A 14 -7.06 1.29 -7.00
N GLU A 15 -6.24 2.07 -7.68
CA GLU A 15 -5.44 1.54 -8.77
C GLU A 15 -4.06 1.09 -8.34
N GLY A 16 -3.63 1.46 -7.15
CA GLY A 16 -2.36 1.00 -6.64
C GLY A 16 -1.57 2.08 -5.96
N ALA A 17 -0.26 1.87 -5.89
CA ALA A 17 0.65 2.77 -5.20
C ALA A 17 1.40 3.64 -6.19
N THR A 18 1.64 4.90 -5.81
CA THR A 18 2.34 5.85 -6.66
C THR A 18 3.39 6.61 -5.85
N SER A 19 4.34 7.19 -6.55
CA SER A 19 5.42 7.95 -5.94
C SER A 19 5.73 9.19 -6.78
N PRO A 20 6.15 10.30 -6.16
CA PRO A 20 6.62 11.45 -6.92
C PRO A 20 8.02 11.25 -7.48
N ASP A 21 8.73 10.25 -7.01
CA ASP A 21 10.13 10.00 -7.37
C ASP A 21 10.20 8.78 -8.28
N GLU A 22 10.71 8.99 -9.50
CA GLU A 22 10.77 7.91 -10.48
C GLU A 22 11.71 6.79 -10.05
N GLU A 23 12.86 7.15 -9.45
CA GLU A 23 13.80 6.14 -9.01
C GLU A 23 13.23 5.29 -7.88
N GLU A 24 12.53 5.93 -6.96
CA GLU A 24 11.93 5.21 -5.86
C GLU A 24 10.87 4.24 -6.39
N ALA A 25 10.06 4.69 -7.36
CA ALA A 25 9.04 3.83 -7.94
C ALA A 25 9.66 2.61 -8.61
N PHE A 26 10.74 2.84 -9.35
CA PHE A 26 11.42 1.76 -10.04
C PHE A 26 12.01 0.74 -9.07
N LEU A 27 12.65 1.23 -8.02
CA LEU A 27 13.26 0.38 -7.02
C LEU A 27 12.23 -0.46 -6.28
N LYS A 28 11.14 0.18 -5.87
CA LYS A 28 10.09 -0.54 -5.16
C LYS A 28 9.42 -1.58 -6.05
N LYS A 29 9.25 -1.25 -7.32
CA LYS A 29 8.68 -2.19 -8.27
C LYS A 29 9.52 -3.46 -8.33
N LYS A 30 10.85 -3.30 -8.37
CA LYS A 30 11.74 -4.44 -8.38
C LYS A 30 11.65 -5.26 -7.10
N MET A 31 11.59 -4.57 -5.96
CA MET A 31 11.50 -5.27 -4.68
C MET A 31 10.23 -6.10 -4.60
N ILE A 32 9.12 -5.53 -5.04
CA ILE A 32 7.83 -6.22 -5.02
C ILE A 32 7.88 -7.47 -5.90
N SER A 33 8.52 -7.37 -7.06
CA SER A 33 8.57 -8.50 -7.98
C SER A 33 9.37 -9.68 -7.43
N ARG A 34 10.16 -9.46 -6.40
CA ARG A 34 11.00 -10.51 -5.83
C ARG A 34 10.51 -11.04 -4.50
N ALA A 35 9.37 -10.57 -4.04
CA ALA A 35 8.84 -10.98 -2.74
C ALA A 35 7.71 -11.99 -2.95
N ARG A 36 7.59 -12.93 -2.03
CA ARG A 36 6.48 -13.86 -2.05
C ARG A 36 5.23 -13.24 -1.48
N GLN A 37 5.39 -12.40 -0.47
CA GLN A 37 4.28 -11.73 0.16
C GLN A 37 4.63 -10.27 0.34
N VAL A 38 3.74 -9.40 -0.11
CA VAL A 38 3.96 -7.96 -0.03
C VAL A 38 2.96 -7.37 0.95
N ILE A 39 3.49 -6.68 1.96
CA ILE A 39 2.70 -6.09 3.02
C ILE A 39 2.88 -4.58 2.97
N LEU A 40 1.78 -3.87 2.72
CA LEU A 40 1.81 -2.42 2.65
C LEU A 40 1.54 -1.84 4.02
N LEU A 41 2.36 -0.87 4.42
CA LEU A 41 2.15 -0.12 5.64
C LEU A 41 1.84 1.31 5.25
N ALA A 42 0.65 1.81 5.62
CA ALA A 42 0.26 3.14 5.19
C ALA A 42 -0.69 3.76 6.19
N ASP A 43 -0.46 5.03 6.51
CA ASP A 43 -1.39 5.76 7.33
C ASP A 43 -2.42 6.46 6.43
N ARG A 44 -3.39 7.12 7.07
CA ARG A 44 -4.51 7.71 6.34
C ARG A 44 -4.08 8.71 5.29
N SER A 45 -3.02 9.46 5.56
CA SER A 45 -2.62 10.52 4.64
C SER A 45 -2.19 10.00 3.29
N LYS A 46 -1.73 8.74 3.22
CA LYS A 46 -1.27 8.17 1.96
C LYS A 46 -2.41 7.85 1.02
N PHE A 47 -3.60 7.60 1.55
CA PHE A 47 -4.75 7.26 0.73
C PHE A 47 -5.39 8.46 0.04
N GLU A 48 -4.89 9.66 0.32
CA GLU A 48 -5.46 10.86 -0.27
C GLU A 48 -4.58 11.44 -1.36
N LYS A 49 -3.53 10.72 -1.74
CA LYS A 49 -2.54 11.27 -2.65
C LYS A 49 -2.31 10.35 -3.82
N THR A 50 -2.14 10.95 -4.99
CA THR A 50 -1.78 10.23 -6.20
C THR A 50 -0.64 10.99 -6.86
N PHE A 51 0.40 10.27 -7.24
CA PHE A 51 1.57 10.88 -7.83
C PHE A 51 1.80 10.35 -9.23
N LEU A 52 2.80 10.89 -9.90
CA LEU A 52 3.00 10.64 -11.32
C LEU A 52 3.49 9.22 -11.63
N HIS A 53 4.36 8.68 -10.77
CA HIS A 53 5.02 7.43 -11.10
C HIS A 53 4.37 6.25 -10.39
N LYS A 54 3.89 5.29 -11.15
CA LYS A 54 3.22 4.12 -10.59
C LYS A 54 4.24 3.14 -10.06
N VAL A 55 4.03 2.66 -8.84
CA VAL A 55 4.87 1.66 -8.22
C VAL A 55 4.32 0.27 -8.53
N CYS A 56 3.03 0.06 -8.30
CA CYS A 56 2.40 -1.25 -8.51
C CYS A 56 0.89 -1.10 -8.51
N ASP A 57 0.20 -2.17 -8.92
CA ASP A 57 -1.25 -2.23 -8.81
C ASP A 57 -1.64 -2.60 -7.40
N ILE A 58 -2.87 -2.27 -7.03
CA ILE A 58 -3.33 -2.61 -5.68
C ILE A 58 -3.35 -4.13 -5.48
N THR A 59 -3.53 -4.87 -6.56
CA THR A 59 -3.55 -6.33 -6.48
C THR A 59 -2.19 -6.94 -6.20
N ASP A 60 -1.14 -6.15 -6.24
CA ASP A 60 0.19 -6.64 -5.89
C ASP A 60 0.40 -6.74 -4.39
N PHE A 61 -0.50 -6.16 -3.60
CA PHE A 61 -0.40 -6.26 -2.15
C PHE A 61 -1.19 -7.47 -1.65
N ASP A 62 -0.57 -8.24 -0.77
CA ASP A 62 -1.24 -9.35 -0.13
C ASP A 62 -1.91 -8.92 1.16
N VAL A 63 -1.30 -7.98 1.85
CA VAL A 63 -1.78 -7.46 3.12
C VAL A 63 -1.62 -5.95 3.12
N ILE A 64 -2.62 -5.26 3.64
CA ILE A 64 -2.53 -3.81 3.83
C ILE A 64 -2.78 -3.53 5.31
N ILE A 65 -1.83 -2.87 5.95
CA ILE A 65 -1.94 -2.47 7.35
C ILE A 65 -2.03 -0.96 7.40
N THR A 66 -3.12 -0.45 7.96
CA THR A 66 -3.35 0.98 7.98
C THR A 66 -4.00 1.38 9.31
N ASP A 67 -4.04 2.67 9.59
CA ASP A 67 -4.63 3.18 10.82
C ASP A 67 -6.06 3.68 10.62
N THR A 68 -6.60 3.55 9.41
CA THR A 68 -7.97 3.98 9.16
C THR A 68 -8.55 3.13 8.06
N GLN A 69 -9.86 2.98 8.06
CA GLN A 69 -10.50 2.23 6.99
C GLN A 69 -10.46 3.04 5.71
N PRO A 70 -9.96 2.46 4.62
CA PRO A 70 -9.93 3.16 3.34
C PRO A 70 -11.34 3.48 2.84
N ASP A 71 -11.42 4.40 1.88
CA ASP A 71 -12.72 4.78 1.33
C ASP A 71 -13.32 3.62 0.51
N ASP A 72 -14.54 3.86 0.04
CA ASP A 72 -15.30 2.79 -0.61
C ASP A 72 -14.64 2.28 -1.88
N THR A 73 -13.99 3.14 -2.65
CA THR A 73 -13.38 2.69 -3.90
C THR A 73 -12.19 1.78 -3.64
N VAL A 74 -11.40 2.09 -2.62
CA VAL A 74 -10.27 1.25 -2.25
C VAL A 74 -10.78 -0.03 -1.61
N MET A 75 -11.78 0.08 -0.73
CA MET A 75 -12.33 -1.10 -0.06
C MET A 75 -12.89 -2.10 -1.06
N LYS A 76 -13.54 -1.61 -2.11
CA LYS A 76 -14.09 -2.50 -3.11
C LYS A 76 -13.00 -3.34 -3.75
N LYS A 77 -11.86 -2.72 -4.08
CA LYS A 77 -10.76 -3.47 -4.67
C LYS A 77 -10.13 -4.44 -3.69
N ILE A 78 -10.05 -4.05 -2.43
CA ILE A 78 -9.49 -4.92 -1.39
C ILE A 78 -10.34 -6.18 -1.27
N ILE A 79 -11.65 -6.01 -1.22
CA ILE A 79 -12.56 -7.13 -1.08
C ILE A 79 -12.58 -7.99 -2.33
N GLU A 80 -12.64 -7.38 -3.50
CA GLU A 80 -12.70 -8.12 -4.76
C GLU A 80 -11.46 -8.97 -4.99
N ASN A 81 -10.33 -8.54 -4.46
CA ASN A 81 -9.07 -9.23 -4.70
C ASN A 81 -8.57 -10.01 -3.50
N ASN A 82 -9.41 -10.16 -2.49
CA ASN A 82 -9.08 -10.93 -1.29
C ASN A 82 -7.81 -10.46 -0.60
N ILE A 83 -7.58 -9.15 -0.60
CA ILE A 83 -6.44 -8.59 0.11
C ILE A 83 -6.78 -8.55 1.59
N HIS A 84 -5.83 -8.96 2.42
CA HIS A 84 -6.06 -8.97 3.87
C HIS A 84 -5.84 -7.55 4.41
N LEU A 85 -6.89 -6.95 4.95
CA LEU A 85 -6.81 -5.59 5.51
C LEU A 85 -6.76 -5.67 7.03
N ILE A 86 -5.77 -4.98 7.60
CA ILE A 86 -5.63 -4.86 9.04
C ILE A 86 -5.68 -3.39 9.37
N VAL A 87 -6.70 -2.98 10.16
CA VAL A 87 -6.83 -1.60 10.58
C VAL A 87 -6.48 -1.54 12.06
N THR A 88 -5.46 -0.76 12.40
CA THR A 88 -5.00 -0.66 13.77
C THR A 88 -5.34 0.72 14.30
N GLU A 89 -5.44 0.82 15.61
CA GLU A 89 -5.60 2.12 16.22
C GLU A 89 -4.27 2.61 16.67
N LEU A 90 -3.98 3.87 16.38
CA LEU A 90 -2.73 4.46 16.81
C LEU A 90 -2.98 5.16 18.12
N GLU A 91 -3.18 4.35 19.17
CA GLU A 91 -3.42 4.94 20.43
C GLU A 91 -2.18 5.39 21.06
N GLY A 92 -2.25 6.17 21.95
CA GLY A 92 -1.12 6.60 22.67
C GLY A 92 -0.43 7.70 22.01
N GLU A 93 -0.69 7.81 20.79
CA GLU A 93 -0.13 8.93 20.24
C GLU A 93 -0.82 10.06 20.77
N SER A 94 -1.70 9.87 21.19
CA SER A 94 -2.33 10.79 21.79
C SER A 94 -1.78 11.39 22.93
N GLU A 95 -1.21 11.04 22.72
CA GLU A 95 -0.90 11.11 23.64
C GLU A 95 -0.38 11.57 23.81
#